data_592ecab5175e0360b590d9cb7bf5607a
#
_entry.id   592ecab5175e0360b590d9cb7bf5607a
#
_cell.length_a   1.000
_cell.length_b   1.000
_cell.length_c   1.000
_cell.angle_alpha   90.00
_cell.angle_beta   90.00
_cell.angle_gamma   90.00
#
_symmetry.space_group_name_H-M   'P 1'
#
loop_
_entity.id
_entity.type
_entity.pdbx_description
1 polymer ?
#
loop_
_entity_poly.entity_id
_entity_poly.type
_entity_poly.pdbx_seq_one_letter_code
_entity_poly.pdbx_strand_id
1 'polypeptide(L)'
;LFEKWPWRMLWQHNRCIIPVTGFYEPHRLPNGKAQYYYTTLKDQELFSIAGLWDEWTHPQTGEKVLSFVLITTEANAMMRKIHNGGGNPFRMPKILTQEQEKRWLDPSIASEEAVAALLTVFPEKEMTAWPVRPKFNYGDPYDEGIIEPVAEMQTLGL
;
A
#
# COMPACT_ATOMS: atom_id res chain seq x y z
N LEU A 1 -7.08 12.67 -2.44
CA LEU A 1 -6.67 12.41 -3.81
C LEU A 1 -7.00 13.61 -4.71
N PHE A 2 -8.24 14.07 -4.75
CA PHE A 2 -8.77 14.99 -5.73
C PHE A 2 -8.39 16.46 -5.51
N GLU A 3 -8.13 16.87 -4.29
CA GLU A 3 -7.89 18.28 -3.92
C GLU A 3 -6.42 18.65 -3.80
N LYS A 4 -5.58 17.70 -3.34
CA LYS A 4 -4.18 18.00 -3.00
C LYS A 4 -3.27 17.91 -4.23
N TRP A 5 -2.47 18.96 -4.44
CA TRP A 5 -1.37 18.93 -5.39
C TRP A 5 -0.27 17.96 -4.87
N PRO A 6 0.40 17.15 -5.74
CA PRO A 6 0.21 17.04 -7.20
C PRO A 6 -0.92 16.07 -7.62
N TRP A 7 -1.51 15.31 -6.72
CA TRP A 7 -2.44 14.20 -7.00
C TRP A 7 -3.63 14.59 -7.85
N ARG A 8 -4.19 15.81 -7.60
CA ARG A 8 -5.33 16.36 -8.36
C ARG A 8 -5.07 16.48 -9.86
N MET A 9 -3.78 16.54 -10.28
CA MET A 9 -3.39 16.64 -11.68
C MET A 9 -3.20 15.26 -12.33
N LEU A 10 -2.97 14.22 -11.52
CA LEU A 10 -2.55 12.90 -11.99
C LEU A 10 -3.69 11.90 -12.06
N TRP A 11 -4.68 11.99 -11.17
CA TRP A 11 -5.69 10.94 -11.00
C TRP A 11 -6.55 10.67 -12.25
N GLN A 12 -6.66 11.61 -13.18
CA GLN A 12 -7.44 11.43 -14.41
C GLN A 12 -6.71 10.60 -15.46
N HIS A 13 -5.40 10.80 -15.61
CA HIS A 13 -4.64 10.28 -16.75
C HIS A 13 -3.45 9.41 -16.38
N ASN A 14 -2.97 9.50 -15.15
CA ASN A 14 -1.72 8.88 -14.70
C ASN A 14 -1.97 7.77 -13.67
N ARG A 15 -3.08 7.05 -13.79
CA ARG A 15 -3.35 5.88 -12.94
C ARG A 15 -2.49 4.71 -13.37
N CYS A 16 -1.97 3.96 -12.40
CA CYS A 16 -1.23 2.72 -12.61
C CYS A 16 -1.62 1.67 -11.57
N ILE A 17 -1.21 0.45 -11.78
CA ILE A 17 -1.25 -0.61 -10.79
C ILE A 17 0.18 -0.96 -10.37
N ILE A 18 0.34 -1.32 -9.11
CA ILE A 18 1.60 -1.76 -8.53
C ILE A 18 1.39 -3.21 -8.09
N PRO A 19 1.91 -4.20 -8.87
CA PRO A 19 1.81 -5.60 -8.49
C PRO A 19 2.74 -5.90 -7.33
N VAL A 20 2.21 -6.60 -6.31
CA VAL A 20 2.96 -6.96 -5.09
C VAL A 20 2.53 -8.34 -4.61
N THR A 21 3.42 -9.03 -3.89
CA THR A 21 3.11 -10.27 -3.16
C THR A 21 2.65 -9.99 -1.73
N GLY A 22 2.94 -8.78 -1.22
CA GLY A 22 2.56 -8.31 0.11
C GLY A 22 3.18 -6.95 0.40
N PHE A 23 2.94 -6.45 1.60
CA PHE A 23 3.51 -5.19 2.08
C PHE A 23 3.81 -5.25 3.57
N TYR A 24 4.73 -4.39 4.00
CA TYR A 24 5.14 -4.29 5.41
C TYR A 24 4.49 -3.10 6.07
N GLU A 25 3.99 -3.33 7.30
CA GLU A 25 3.45 -2.26 8.14
C GLU A 25 4.00 -2.33 9.57
N PRO A 26 4.45 -1.20 10.13
CA PRO A 26 4.91 -1.15 11.50
C PRO A 26 3.75 -1.00 12.48
N HIS A 27 3.68 -1.90 13.46
CA HIS A 27 2.86 -1.76 14.65
C HIS A 27 3.69 -1.10 15.76
N ARG A 28 3.19 0.00 16.32
CA ARG A 28 3.86 0.69 17.43
C ARG A 28 3.47 0.04 18.76
N LEU A 29 4.47 -0.48 19.44
CA LEU A 29 4.33 -1.05 20.79
C LEU A 29 4.25 0.03 21.88
N PRO A 30 3.67 -0.25 23.07
CA PRO A 30 3.61 0.71 24.18
C PRO A 30 4.97 1.24 24.65
N ASN A 31 6.03 0.46 24.49
CA ASN A 31 7.41 0.85 24.81
C ASN A 31 8.08 1.73 23.73
N GLY A 32 7.32 2.16 22.71
CA GLY A 32 7.80 3.00 21.62
C GLY A 32 8.55 2.26 20.49
N LYS A 33 8.85 0.97 20.65
CA LYS A 33 9.43 0.15 19.57
C LYS A 33 8.39 -0.17 18.51
N ALA A 34 8.84 -0.62 17.34
CA ALA A 34 7.99 -1.12 16.27
C ALA A 34 8.15 -2.63 16.10
N GLN A 35 7.02 -3.34 16.03
CA GLN A 35 6.92 -4.69 15.48
C GLN A 35 6.46 -4.55 14.03
N TYR A 36 7.21 -5.14 13.09
CA TYR A 36 6.79 -5.14 11.69
C TYR A 36 5.93 -6.35 11.39
N TYR A 37 4.92 -6.14 10.55
CA TYR A 37 4.05 -7.17 10.02
C TYR A 37 4.20 -7.22 8.50
N TYR A 38 4.30 -8.42 7.96
CA TYR A 38 4.09 -8.68 6.54
C TYR A 38 2.62 -9.02 6.33
N THR A 39 1.99 -8.34 5.40
CA THR A 39 0.55 -8.46 5.11
C THR A 39 0.36 -8.88 3.66
N THR A 40 -0.46 -9.89 3.43
CA THR A 40 -0.76 -10.42 2.09
C THR A 40 -2.23 -10.87 1.99
N LEU A 41 -2.65 -11.35 0.81
CA LEU A 41 -3.96 -11.95 0.60
C LEU A 41 -3.90 -13.47 0.80
N LYS A 42 -5.02 -14.07 1.26
CA LYS A 42 -5.07 -15.51 1.59
C LYS A 42 -4.99 -16.41 0.37
N ASP A 43 -5.67 -16.03 -0.71
CA ASP A 43 -5.86 -16.90 -1.89
C ASP A 43 -5.21 -16.34 -3.15
N GLN A 44 -4.35 -15.32 -3.01
CA GLN A 44 -3.67 -14.66 -4.12
C GLN A 44 -2.22 -14.41 -3.75
N GLU A 45 -1.30 -15.02 -4.49
CA GLU A 45 0.13 -14.78 -4.34
C GLU A 45 0.54 -13.38 -4.83
N LEU A 46 -0.11 -12.91 -5.90
CA LEU A 46 0.14 -11.60 -6.50
C LEU A 46 -1.17 -10.80 -6.56
N PHE A 47 -1.14 -9.57 -6.07
CA PHE A 47 -2.27 -8.65 -6.13
C PHE A 47 -1.83 -7.23 -6.48
N SER A 48 -2.77 -6.37 -6.80
CA SER A 48 -2.48 -5.01 -7.25
C SER A 48 -2.87 -3.96 -6.23
N ILE A 49 -1.98 -3.00 -6.02
CA ILE A 49 -2.25 -1.75 -5.31
C ILE A 49 -2.48 -0.64 -6.33
N ALA A 50 -3.50 0.19 -6.10
CA ALA A 50 -3.76 1.37 -6.90
C ALA A 50 -2.63 2.39 -6.74
N GLY A 51 -2.15 2.93 -7.84
CA GLY A 51 -1.11 3.95 -7.85
C GLY A 51 -1.36 5.07 -8.84
N LEU A 52 -0.58 6.13 -8.70
CA LEU A 52 -0.41 7.18 -9.69
C LEU A 52 1.06 7.27 -10.08
N TRP A 53 1.33 7.58 -11.32
CA TRP A 53 2.69 7.79 -11.82
C TRP A 53 2.88 9.21 -12.34
N ASP A 54 4.14 9.67 -12.37
CA ASP A 54 4.52 10.96 -12.95
C ASP A 54 5.91 10.86 -13.57
N GLU A 55 6.14 11.68 -14.60
CA GLU A 55 7.46 11.86 -15.22
C GLU A 55 7.98 13.26 -14.90
N TRP A 56 9.05 13.29 -14.13
CA TRP A 56 9.78 14.54 -13.88
C TRP A 56 10.99 14.65 -14.80
N THR A 57 11.19 15.84 -15.38
CA THR A 57 12.36 16.13 -16.22
C THR A 57 13.31 17.05 -15.46
N HIS A 58 14.55 16.60 -15.29
CA HIS A 58 15.58 17.41 -14.63
C HIS A 58 15.86 18.69 -15.43
N PRO A 59 15.71 19.89 -14.83
CA PRO A 59 15.71 21.15 -15.59
C PRO A 59 17.06 21.50 -16.24
N GLN A 60 18.17 20.95 -15.74
CA GLN A 60 19.51 21.24 -16.26
C GLN A 60 20.04 20.16 -17.19
N THR A 61 19.73 18.89 -16.92
CA THR A 61 20.29 17.77 -17.70
C THR A 61 19.32 17.23 -18.76
N GLY A 62 18.02 17.52 -18.65
CA GLY A 62 16.98 16.93 -19.48
C GLY A 62 16.67 15.46 -19.17
N GLU A 63 17.29 14.90 -18.14
CA GLU A 63 17.04 13.53 -17.69
C GLU A 63 15.59 13.36 -17.24
N LYS A 64 14.95 12.30 -17.70
CA LYS A 64 13.58 11.93 -17.34
C LYS A 64 13.57 10.89 -16.24
N VAL A 65 12.88 11.16 -15.15
CA VAL A 65 12.71 10.26 -14.02
C VAL A 65 11.24 9.90 -13.90
N LEU A 66 10.93 8.62 -14.11
CA LEU A 66 9.61 8.06 -13.83
C LEU A 66 9.51 7.73 -12.35
N SER A 67 8.44 8.17 -11.74
CA SER A 67 8.13 7.88 -10.33
C SER A 67 6.68 7.45 -10.19
N PHE A 68 6.38 6.76 -9.10
CA PHE A 68 5.01 6.40 -8.76
C PHE A 68 4.77 6.54 -7.26
N VAL A 69 3.51 6.64 -6.90
CA VAL A 69 3.04 6.65 -5.52
C VAL A 69 1.87 5.68 -5.39
N LEU A 70 1.83 4.94 -4.29
CA LEU A 70 0.68 4.12 -3.97
C LEU A 70 -0.43 4.96 -3.31
N ILE A 71 -1.67 4.63 -3.66
CA ILE A 71 -2.85 5.22 -3.03
C ILE A 71 -3.15 4.47 -1.73
N THR A 72 -3.51 5.21 -0.70
CA THR A 72 -3.98 4.64 0.56
C THR A 72 -5.43 5.00 0.83
N THR A 73 -6.12 4.11 1.52
CA THR A 73 -7.50 4.30 2.03
C THR A 73 -7.49 4.26 3.56
N GLU A 74 -8.66 4.38 4.17
CA GLU A 74 -8.80 4.02 5.58
C GLU A 74 -8.49 2.54 5.79
N ALA A 75 -7.93 2.22 6.95
CA ALA A 75 -7.63 0.85 7.32
C ALA A 75 -8.91 0.08 7.68
N ASN A 76 -9.01 -1.20 7.26
CA ASN A 76 -9.97 -2.14 7.81
C ASN A 76 -9.64 -2.49 9.28
N ALA A 77 -10.44 -3.33 9.94
CA ALA A 77 -10.27 -3.61 11.36
C ALA A 77 -8.93 -4.28 11.69
N MET A 78 -8.43 -5.20 10.85
CA MET A 78 -7.11 -5.80 10.99
C MET A 78 -5.99 -4.76 10.86
N MET A 79 -6.02 -3.97 9.79
CA MET A 79 -4.99 -2.96 9.53
C MET A 79 -5.01 -1.80 10.54
N ARG A 80 -6.18 -1.48 11.14
CA ARG A 80 -6.26 -0.51 12.25
C ARG A 80 -5.50 -0.97 13.48
N LYS A 81 -5.46 -2.28 13.76
CA LYS A 81 -4.65 -2.83 14.85
C LYS A 81 -3.16 -2.77 14.51
N ILE A 82 -2.78 -3.07 13.27
CA ILE A 82 -1.39 -3.11 12.83
C ILE A 82 -0.83 -1.69 12.67
N HIS A 83 -1.41 -0.88 11.79
CA HIS A 83 -0.95 0.49 11.50
C HIS A 83 -1.54 1.49 12.50
N ASN A 84 -1.12 1.41 13.76
CA ASN A 84 -1.67 2.15 14.89
C ASN A 84 -0.87 3.42 15.27
N GLY A 85 0.16 3.77 14.52
CA GLY A 85 1.05 4.89 14.87
C GLY A 85 1.62 5.62 13.65
N GLY A 86 2.49 6.60 13.92
CA GLY A 86 3.07 7.46 12.86
C GLY A 86 2.29 8.76 12.64
N GLY A 87 2.68 9.52 11.63
CA GLY A 87 2.08 10.83 11.33
C GLY A 87 0.68 10.75 10.70
N ASN A 88 0.31 9.59 10.15
CA ASN A 88 -1.00 9.36 9.52
C ASN A 88 -1.47 7.91 9.77
N PRO A 89 -1.81 7.56 11.01
CA PRO A 89 -2.20 6.21 11.38
C PRO A 89 -3.53 5.78 10.77
N PHE A 90 -3.82 4.47 10.89
CA PHE A 90 -5.08 3.88 10.45
C PHE A 90 -5.33 3.99 8.94
N ARG A 91 -4.25 3.86 8.18
CA ARG A 91 -4.28 3.80 6.71
C ARG A 91 -3.81 2.42 6.25
N MET A 92 -4.23 2.05 5.04
CA MET A 92 -3.74 0.86 4.33
C MET A 92 -3.62 1.15 2.84
N PRO A 93 -2.77 0.43 2.09
CA PRO A 93 -2.76 0.50 0.63
C PRO A 93 -4.14 0.22 0.04
N LYS A 94 -4.50 0.93 -1.04
CA LYS A 94 -5.71 0.61 -1.80
C LYS A 94 -5.48 -0.63 -2.64
N ILE A 95 -5.86 -1.78 -2.10
CA ILE A 95 -5.86 -3.06 -2.82
C ILE A 95 -7.03 -3.07 -3.80
N LEU A 96 -6.78 -3.47 -5.04
CA LEU A 96 -7.77 -3.58 -6.11
C LEU A 96 -8.18 -5.05 -6.30
N THR A 97 -9.47 -5.29 -6.50
CA THR A 97 -9.93 -6.56 -7.07
C THR A 97 -9.66 -6.58 -8.58
N GLN A 98 -9.68 -7.75 -9.22
CA GLN A 98 -9.49 -7.87 -10.67
C GLN A 98 -10.47 -7.02 -11.49
N GLU A 99 -11.71 -6.88 -11.03
CA GLU A 99 -12.68 -6.00 -11.65
C GLU A 99 -12.29 -4.52 -11.47
N GLN A 100 -11.85 -4.15 -10.27
CA GLN A 100 -11.40 -2.79 -9.98
C GLN A 100 -10.12 -2.42 -10.74
N GLU A 101 -9.19 -3.36 -11.00
CA GLU A 101 -8.00 -3.12 -11.81
C GLU A 101 -8.35 -2.63 -13.21
N LYS A 102 -9.26 -3.32 -13.88
CA LYS A 102 -9.72 -2.95 -15.23
C LYS A 102 -10.33 -1.55 -15.23
N ARG A 103 -11.20 -1.27 -14.27
CA ARG A 103 -11.84 0.04 -14.13
C ARG A 103 -10.87 1.14 -13.70
N TRP A 104 -9.88 0.82 -12.85
CA TRP A 104 -8.85 1.76 -12.43
C TRP A 104 -7.98 2.23 -13.58
N LEU A 105 -7.65 1.33 -14.52
CA LEU A 105 -6.86 1.62 -15.71
C LEU A 105 -7.66 2.16 -16.90
N ASP A 106 -8.99 2.11 -16.85
CA ASP A 106 -9.85 2.58 -17.93
C ASP A 106 -9.85 4.12 -18.01
N PRO A 107 -9.31 4.71 -19.09
CA PRO A 107 -9.27 6.17 -19.24
C PRO A 107 -10.67 6.81 -19.42
N SER A 108 -11.68 6.03 -19.79
CA SER A 108 -13.05 6.51 -19.90
C SER A 108 -13.70 6.81 -18.54
N ILE A 109 -13.18 6.21 -17.46
CA ILE A 109 -13.59 6.50 -16.07
C ILE A 109 -12.85 7.76 -15.60
N ALA A 110 -13.36 8.93 -15.95
CA ALA A 110 -12.69 10.21 -15.72
C ALA A 110 -13.46 11.16 -14.76
N SER A 111 -14.63 10.75 -14.22
CA SER A 111 -15.31 11.55 -13.19
C SER A 111 -14.79 11.23 -11.80
N GLU A 112 -14.75 12.25 -10.94
CA GLU A 112 -14.31 12.12 -9.54
C GLU A 112 -15.16 11.07 -8.79
N GLU A 113 -16.48 11.08 -8.99
CA GLU A 113 -17.40 10.12 -8.39
C GLU A 113 -17.10 8.68 -8.79
N ALA A 114 -16.85 8.43 -10.07
CA ALA A 114 -16.56 7.10 -10.58
C ALA A 114 -15.21 6.57 -10.06
N VAL A 115 -14.20 7.42 -9.96
CA VAL A 115 -12.90 7.06 -9.37
C VAL A 115 -13.00 6.88 -7.86
N ALA A 116 -13.71 7.76 -7.16
CA ALA A 116 -13.96 7.63 -5.72
C ALA A 116 -14.67 6.32 -5.36
N ALA A 117 -15.62 5.88 -6.18
CA ALA A 117 -16.31 4.60 -5.99
C ALA A 117 -15.37 3.37 -6.07
N LEU A 118 -14.19 3.50 -6.66
CA LEU A 118 -13.17 2.45 -6.68
C LEU A 118 -12.31 2.44 -5.40
N LEU A 119 -12.32 3.51 -4.59
CA LEU A 119 -11.47 3.67 -3.41
C LEU A 119 -12.09 3.03 -2.14
N THR A 120 -12.85 1.96 -2.29
CA THR A 120 -13.43 1.20 -1.18
C THR A 120 -12.34 0.47 -0.37
N VAL A 121 -12.59 0.28 0.92
CA VAL A 121 -11.70 -0.48 1.82
C VAL A 121 -11.73 -1.96 1.46
N PHE A 122 -10.58 -2.60 1.36
CA PHE A 122 -10.48 -4.03 1.07
C PHE A 122 -10.88 -4.86 2.31
N PRO A 123 -11.67 -5.95 2.16
CA PRO A 123 -12.18 -6.72 3.28
C PRO A 123 -11.09 -7.51 4.01
N GLU A 124 -11.02 -7.37 5.34
CA GLU A 124 -10.02 -8.04 6.17
C GLU A 124 -10.07 -9.57 6.13
N LYS A 125 -11.25 -10.14 5.92
CA LYS A 125 -11.44 -11.60 5.85
C LYS A 125 -10.63 -12.27 4.73
N GLU A 126 -10.26 -11.51 3.69
CA GLU A 126 -9.46 -11.96 2.55
C GLU A 126 -7.96 -11.70 2.74
N MET A 127 -7.58 -11.11 3.88
CA MET A 127 -6.19 -10.77 4.19
C MET A 127 -5.64 -11.65 5.30
N THR A 128 -4.32 -11.76 5.35
CA THR A 128 -3.57 -12.35 6.45
C THR A 128 -2.33 -11.52 6.74
N ALA A 129 -1.87 -11.54 7.99
CA ALA A 129 -0.66 -10.85 8.40
C ALA A 129 0.05 -11.62 9.52
N TRP A 130 1.38 -11.53 9.55
CA TRP A 130 2.20 -12.11 10.60
C TRP A 130 3.39 -11.22 10.92
N PRO A 131 3.93 -11.30 12.16
CA PRO A 131 5.08 -10.54 12.57
C PRO A 131 6.35 -11.03 11.85
N VAL A 132 7.18 -10.08 11.43
CA VAL A 132 8.45 -10.32 10.78
C VAL A 132 9.57 -9.50 11.42
N ARG A 133 10.82 -9.83 11.12
CA ARG A 133 11.96 -9.02 11.53
C ARG A 133 11.88 -7.62 10.91
N PRO A 134 12.45 -6.58 11.54
CA PRO A 134 12.56 -5.25 10.95
C PRO A 134 13.38 -5.32 9.65
N LYS A 135 12.82 -4.84 8.53
CA LYS A 135 13.45 -4.97 7.20
C LYS A 135 14.83 -4.32 7.09
N PHE A 136 15.13 -3.29 7.88
CA PHE A 136 16.44 -2.62 7.87
C PHE A 136 17.57 -3.43 8.50
N ASN A 137 17.27 -4.58 9.12
CA ASN A 137 18.28 -5.51 9.64
C ASN A 137 18.74 -6.53 8.58
N TYR A 138 18.22 -6.45 7.36
CA TYR A 138 18.60 -7.35 6.28
C TYR A 138 19.69 -6.71 5.42
N GLY A 139 20.79 -7.42 5.25
CA GLY A 139 21.87 -6.99 4.38
C GLY A 139 21.55 -7.17 2.89
N ASP A 140 20.69 -8.12 2.56
CA ASP A 140 20.27 -8.45 1.19
C ASP A 140 18.77 -8.21 1.02
N PRO A 141 18.35 -7.29 0.12
CA PRO A 141 16.94 -7.05 -0.17
C PRO A 141 16.24 -8.24 -0.88
N TYR A 142 17.00 -9.22 -1.38
CA TYR A 142 16.52 -10.44 -2.03
C TYR A 142 16.49 -11.65 -1.09
N ASP A 143 16.81 -11.46 0.20
CA ASP A 143 16.71 -12.52 1.20
C ASP A 143 15.24 -12.92 1.41
N GLU A 144 14.87 -14.14 0.98
CA GLU A 144 13.52 -14.68 1.15
C GLU A 144 13.10 -14.78 2.63
N GLY A 145 14.04 -14.88 3.56
CA GLY A 145 13.79 -14.87 5.00
C GLY A 145 13.18 -13.57 5.54
N ILE A 146 13.12 -12.51 4.74
CA ILE A 146 12.51 -11.23 5.17
C ILE A 146 11.01 -11.31 5.44
N ILE A 147 10.32 -12.30 4.86
CA ILE A 147 8.90 -12.54 5.07
C ILE A 147 8.62 -13.70 6.04
N GLU A 148 9.66 -14.34 6.58
CA GLU A 148 9.50 -15.44 7.54
C GLU A 148 8.86 -14.94 8.85
N PRO A 149 7.87 -15.66 9.40
CA PRO A 149 7.28 -15.32 10.68
C PRO A 149 8.31 -15.35 11.81
N VAL A 150 8.19 -14.39 12.71
CA VAL A 150 8.94 -14.38 13.99
C VAL A 150 7.95 -14.36 15.15
N ALA A 151 8.44 -14.68 16.37
CA ALA A 151 7.62 -14.56 17.56
C ALA A 151 7.16 -13.10 17.75
N GLU A 152 5.89 -12.92 18.05
CA GLU A 152 5.35 -11.59 18.38
C GLU A 152 6.00 -11.03 19.66
N MET A 153 6.35 -9.75 19.63
CA MET A 153 6.80 -9.07 20.84
C MET A 153 5.65 -8.78 21.81
N GLN A 154 4.43 -8.65 21.28
CA GLN A 154 3.17 -8.60 22.06
C GLN A 154 2.04 -9.14 21.19
N THR A 155 1.12 -9.88 21.79
CA THR A 155 -0.02 -10.45 21.09
C THR A 155 -1.03 -9.37 20.71
N LEU A 156 -1.32 -9.22 19.42
CA LEU A 156 -2.34 -8.29 18.93
C LEU A 156 -3.75 -8.84 18.99
N GLY A 157 -3.94 -10.14 19.27
CA GLY A 157 -5.24 -10.80 19.24
C GLY A 157 -5.89 -10.71 17.85
N LEU A 158 -5.12 -11.01 16.78
CA LEU A 158 -5.56 -11.04 15.39
C LEU A 158 -6.32 -12.33 15.06
#